data_910366303110b8236dafe5979bdbe5e5
#
_entry.id   910366303110b8236dafe5979bdbe5e5
#
_cell.length_a   1.000
_cell.length_b   1.000
_cell.length_c   1.000
_cell.angle_alpha   90.00
_cell.angle_beta   90.00
_cell.angle_gamma   90.00
#
_symmetry.space_group_name_H-M   'P 1'
#
loop_
_entity.id
_entity.type
_entity.pdbx_description
1 polymer ?
#
loop_
_entity_poly.entity_id
_entity_poly.type
_entity_poly.pdbx_seq_one_letter_code
_entity_poly.pdbx_strand_id
1 'polypeptide(L)'
;ILNLSASDELVGKAEYRRRLVCGQSARLVCGYVYANAGEGESTTDLVFNGHDIVAENGALMAERRFATGLTVSEIDVQRLAYERRRMNTFGAPERDPMAEAHCLGVCRVSFTLEPCTTTLTRHVNPLPFVPEDGTECSEHCDEIILLAALGLKKRMEHSGAQAAVVGLSGGLDSTLAILITSV
;
A
#
# COMPACT_ATOMS: atom_id res chain seq x y z
N ILE A 1 5.76 3.58 -11.88
CA ILE A 1 5.40 4.86 -12.49
C ILE A 1 6.46 5.87 -12.13
N LEU A 2 6.93 6.61 -13.12
CA LEU A 2 7.85 7.74 -12.93
C LEU A 2 7.08 9.02 -13.27
N ASN A 3 7.06 9.99 -12.35
CA ASN A 3 6.37 11.26 -12.51
C ASN A 3 7.31 12.43 -12.22
N LEU A 4 7.69 13.13 -13.27
CA LEU A 4 8.41 14.40 -13.18
C LEU A 4 7.38 15.52 -13.14
N SER A 5 7.45 16.39 -12.15
CA SER A 5 6.44 17.41 -11.90
C SER A 5 7.07 18.76 -11.54
N ALA A 6 6.36 19.82 -11.84
CA ALA A 6 6.67 21.17 -11.41
C ALA A 6 5.48 21.76 -10.63
N SER A 7 5.19 21.11 -9.50
CA SER A 7 4.14 21.57 -8.59
C SER A 7 4.72 22.58 -7.60
N ASP A 8 4.25 23.80 -7.68
CA ASP A 8 4.62 24.88 -6.74
C ASP A 8 4.34 24.49 -5.28
N GLU A 9 5.06 25.08 -4.35
CA GLU A 9 4.89 24.80 -2.93
C GLU A 9 3.96 25.78 -2.25
N LEU A 10 3.05 25.24 -1.46
CA LEU A 10 2.17 25.97 -0.56
C LEU A 10 2.20 25.32 0.81
N VAL A 11 1.95 26.09 1.86
CA VAL A 11 1.85 25.57 3.22
C VAL A 11 0.75 24.50 3.30
N GLY A 12 1.10 23.31 3.77
CA GLY A 12 0.17 22.15 3.86
C GLY A 12 0.07 21.28 2.60
N LYS A 13 0.56 21.74 1.45
CA LYS A 13 0.45 21.00 0.17
C LYS A 13 1.26 19.70 0.14
N ALA A 14 2.29 19.58 0.98
CA ALA A 14 3.08 18.37 1.08
C ALA A 14 2.26 17.14 1.49
N GLU A 15 1.38 17.29 2.47
CA GLU A 15 0.52 16.20 2.91
C GLU A 15 -0.48 15.78 1.82
N TYR A 16 -1.06 16.74 1.13
CA TYR A 16 -1.91 16.47 -0.04
C TYR A 16 -1.16 15.69 -1.11
N ARG A 17 0.07 16.10 -1.44
CA ARG A 17 0.92 15.46 -2.44
C ARG A 17 1.29 14.03 -2.03
N ARG A 18 1.63 13.82 -0.75
CA ARG A 18 1.92 12.49 -0.19
C ARG A 18 0.71 11.57 -0.33
N ARG A 19 -0.47 12.01 0.08
CA ARG A 19 -1.72 11.24 -0.04
C ARG A 19 -2.04 10.90 -1.49
N LEU A 20 -1.83 11.84 -2.40
CA LEU A 20 -2.07 11.64 -3.83
C LEU A 20 -1.14 10.55 -4.40
N VAL A 21 0.16 10.64 -4.14
CA VAL A 21 1.17 9.70 -4.65
C VAL A 21 0.97 8.31 -4.04
N CYS A 22 0.83 8.21 -2.71
CA CYS A 22 0.57 6.95 -2.03
C CYS A 22 -0.77 6.34 -2.46
N GLY A 23 -1.83 7.15 -2.57
CA GLY A 23 -3.14 6.69 -3.04
C GLY A 23 -3.11 6.13 -4.46
N GLN A 24 -2.39 6.77 -5.38
CA GLN A 24 -2.23 6.26 -6.74
C GLN A 24 -1.38 4.98 -6.78
N SER A 25 -0.32 4.93 -5.98
CA SER A 25 0.50 3.72 -5.83
C SER A 25 -0.32 2.52 -5.34
N ALA A 26 -1.18 2.72 -4.33
CA ALA A 26 -2.09 1.70 -3.81
C ALA A 26 -3.12 1.26 -4.86
N ARG A 27 -3.81 2.23 -5.48
CA ARG A 27 -4.86 1.96 -6.47
C ARG A 27 -4.35 1.15 -7.66
N LEU A 28 -3.11 1.42 -8.10
CA LEU A 28 -2.50 0.78 -9.25
C LEU A 28 -1.61 -0.41 -8.88
N VAL A 29 -1.45 -0.68 -7.59
CA VAL A 29 -0.54 -1.72 -7.06
C VAL A 29 0.82 -1.62 -7.75
N CYS A 30 1.49 -0.49 -7.58
CA CYS A 30 2.74 -0.21 -8.27
C CYS A 30 3.74 0.55 -7.41
N GLY A 31 5.00 0.54 -7.84
CA GLY A 31 5.98 1.53 -7.42
C GLY A 31 5.69 2.87 -8.09
N TYR A 32 5.64 3.93 -7.31
CA TYR A 32 5.43 5.29 -7.81
C TYR A 32 6.56 6.19 -7.32
N VAL A 33 7.29 6.75 -8.27
CA VAL A 33 8.39 7.69 -8.00
C VAL A 33 7.95 9.07 -8.50
N TYR A 34 7.86 10.00 -7.58
CA TYR A 34 7.52 11.38 -7.85
C TYR A 34 8.75 12.27 -7.58
N ALA A 35 9.16 13.04 -8.56
CA ALA A 35 10.24 14.01 -8.45
C ALA A 35 9.70 15.40 -8.81
N ASN A 36 9.81 16.34 -7.91
CA ASN A 36 9.32 17.71 -8.10
C ASN A 36 10.45 18.67 -8.43
N ALA A 37 10.12 19.72 -9.17
CA ALA A 37 11.00 20.86 -9.37
C ALA A 37 11.55 21.39 -8.02
N GLY A 38 12.81 21.78 -8.01
CA GLY A 38 13.54 22.18 -6.83
C GLY A 38 13.91 23.66 -6.80
N GLU A 39 14.82 23.97 -5.90
CA GLU A 39 15.39 25.32 -5.79
C GLU A 39 16.02 25.76 -7.11
N GLY A 40 15.74 26.98 -7.54
CA GLY A 40 16.28 27.56 -8.77
C GLY A 40 15.44 27.32 -10.02
N GLU A 41 14.37 26.51 -9.96
CA GLU A 41 13.46 26.28 -11.10
C GLU A 41 12.55 27.47 -11.41
N SER A 42 12.41 28.41 -10.48
CA SER A 42 11.65 29.64 -10.66
C SER A 42 12.41 30.85 -10.19
N THR A 43 12.26 31.94 -10.92
CA THR A 43 12.80 33.27 -10.58
C THR A 43 11.68 34.30 -10.34
N THR A 44 10.42 33.85 -10.28
CA THR A 44 9.24 34.68 -10.08
C THR A 44 8.49 34.31 -8.80
N ASP A 45 7.18 34.43 -8.79
CA ASP A 45 6.34 34.27 -7.60
C ASP A 45 6.18 32.82 -7.12
N LEU A 46 6.50 31.84 -7.97
CA LEU A 46 6.41 30.41 -7.60
C LEU A 46 7.64 29.94 -6.85
N VAL A 47 7.41 29.12 -5.82
CA VAL A 47 8.49 28.47 -5.06
C VAL A 47 8.35 26.96 -5.23
N PHE A 48 9.48 26.30 -5.48
CA PHE A 48 9.58 24.86 -5.56
C PHE A 48 10.52 24.34 -4.47
N ASN A 49 10.19 23.22 -3.85
CA ASN A 49 10.92 22.68 -2.70
C ASN A 49 11.62 21.34 -2.95
N GLY A 50 11.62 20.85 -4.20
CA GLY A 50 12.23 19.57 -4.53
C GLY A 50 11.60 18.41 -3.76
N HIS A 51 10.26 18.36 -3.67
CA HIS A 51 9.57 17.31 -2.94
C HIS A 51 9.62 15.99 -3.71
N ASP A 52 10.51 15.10 -3.32
CA ASP A 52 10.62 13.75 -3.84
C ASP A 52 9.82 12.77 -2.97
N ILE A 53 9.10 11.86 -3.60
CA ILE A 53 8.31 10.81 -2.94
C ILE A 53 8.51 9.50 -3.68
N VAL A 54 8.83 8.45 -2.95
CA VAL A 54 8.81 7.07 -3.45
C VAL A 54 7.77 6.30 -2.65
N ALA A 55 6.80 5.72 -3.36
CA ALA A 55 5.74 4.91 -2.76
C ALA A 55 5.68 3.52 -3.40
N GLU A 56 5.33 2.51 -2.61
CA GLU A 56 5.12 1.13 -3.04
C GLU A 56 3.78 0.62 -2.49
N ASN A 57 2.84 0.31 -3.37
CA ASN A 57 1.52 -0.22 -2.99
C ASN A 57 0.85 0.56 -1.84
N GLY A 58 0.94 1.89 -1.89
CA GLY A 58 0.37 2.79 -0.89
C GLY A 58 1.30 3.16 0.27
N ALA A 59 2.31 2.36 0.54
CA ALA A 59 3.29 2.67 1.59
C ALA A 59 4.29 3.74 1.12
N LEU A 60 4.59 4.70 1.99
CA LEU A 60 5.65 5.68 1.79
C LEU A 60 7.00 5.00 2.06
N MET A 61 7.85 4.90 1.04
CA MET A 61 9.16 4.26 1.14
C MET A 61 10.27 5.26 1.40
N ALA A 62 10.20 6.42 0.76
CA ALA A 62 11.14 7.52 0.98
C ALA A 62 10.49 8.85 0.66
N GLU A 63 10.90 9.88 1.38
CA GLU A 63 10.44 11.25 1.17
C GLU A 63 11.58 12.22 1.48
N ARG A 64 11.68 13.27 0.67
CA ARG A 64 12.61 14.37 0.91
C ARG A 64 12.01 15.68 0.47
N ARG A 65 12.28 16.74 1.24
CA ARG A 65 11.83 18.12 0.96
C ARG A 65 12.89 19.12 1.34
N PHE A 66 12.90 20.26 0.68
CA PHE A 66 13.80 21.39 0.96
C PHE A 66 15.29 21.01 0.97
N ALA A 67 15.67 20.04 0.14
CA ALA A 67 17.03 19.58 0.03
C ALA A 67 17.38 19.26 -1.42
N THR A 68 18.63 19.41 -1.77
CA THR A 68 19.19 19.01 -3.07
C THR A 68 19.84 17.63 -2.98
N GLY A 69 19.98 16.95 -4.11
CA GLY A 69 20.66 15.65 -4.22
C GLY A 69 19.71 14.51 -4.62
N LEU A 70 20.15 13.28 -4.40
CA LEU A 70 19.41 12.08 -4.79
C LEU A 70 18.57 11.54 -3.63
N THR A 71 17.35 11.12 -3.95
CA THR A 71 16.51 10.28 -3.08
C THR A 71 16.59 8.84 -3.59
N VAL A 72 17.07 7.93 -2.77
CA VAL A 72 17.27 6.53 -3.12
C VAL A 72 16.33 5.67 -2.26
N SER A 73 15.69 4.71 -2.90
CA SER A 73 14.80 3.76 -2.22
C SER A 73 14.76 2.43 -2.95
N GLU A 74 14.17 1.43 -2.33
CA GLU A 74 14.04 0.07 -2.84
C GLU A 74 12.57 -0.25 -3.08
N ILE A 75 12.25 -0.82 -4.25
CA ILE A 75 10.88 -1.23 -4.61
C ILE A 75 10.90 -2.72 -4.92
N ASP A 76 10.04 -3.50 -4.25
CA ASP A 76 9.86 -4.92 -4.50
C ASP A 76 8.92 -5.16 -5.68
N VAL A 77 9.48 -5.19 -6.87
CA VAL A 77 8.73 -5.40 -8.13
C VAL A 77 8.09 -6.79 -8.18
N GLN A 78 8.71 -7.81 -7.57
CA GLN A 78 8.17 -9.17 -7.57
C GLN A 78 6.93 -9.26 -6.69
N ARG A 79 6.94 -8.64 -5.51
CA ARG A 79 5.78 -8.53 -4.64
C ARG A 79 4.63 -7.80 -5.33
N LEU A 80 4.90 -6.67 -5.97
CA LEU A 80 3.89 -5.92 -6.73
C LEU A 80 3.28 -6.76 -7.85
N ALA A 81 4.10 -7.50 -8.61
CA ALA A 81 3.62 -8.39 -9.66
C ALA A 81 2.79 -9.55 -9.10
N TYR A 82 3.14 -10.07 -7.93
CA TYR A 82 2.38 -11.10 -7.24
C TYR A 82 1.02 -10.58 -6.78
N GLU A 83 0.96 -9.43 -6.12
CA GLU A 83 -0.29 -8.82 -5.66
C GLU A 83 -1.24 -8.51 -6.83
N ARG A 84 -0.73 -7.96 -7.93
CA ARG A 84 -1.53 -7.70 -9.14
C ARG A 84 -2.13 -8.96 -9.74
N ARG A 85 -1.40 -10.09 -9.72
CA ARG A 85 -1.91 -11.38 -10.23
C ARG A 85 -3.04 -11.95 -9.38
N ARG A 86 -3.07 -11.65 -8.09
CA ARG A 86 -4.15 -12.07 -7.18
C ARG A 86 -5.43 -11.25 -7.34
N MET A 87 -5.33 -10.05 -7.88
CA MET A 87 -6.47 -9.16 -8.07
C MET A 87 -7.14 -9.45 -9.40
N ASN A 88 -8.42 -9.75 -9.37
CA ASN A 88 -9.24 -9.97 -10.57
C ASN A 88 -9.73 -8.67 -11.22
N THR A 89 -9.45 -7.51 -10.62
CA THR A 89 -9.80 -6.18 -11.13
C THR A 89 -8.83 -5.68 -12.20
N PHE A 90 -7.62 -6.26 -12.29
CA PHE A 90 -6.71 -6.01 -13.39
C PHE A 90 -7.02 -7.01 -14.52
N GLY A 91 -7.61 -6.51 -15.61
CA GLY A 91 -7.86 -7.32 -16.81
C GLY A 91 -6.57 -7.92 -17.36
N ALA A 92 -6.64 -9.15 -17.87
CA ALA A 92 -5.54 -9.71 -18.64
C ALA A 92 -5.46 -8.98 -20.00
N PRO A 93 -4.34 -8.34 -20.32
CA PRO A 93 -4.21 -7.59 -21.57
C PRO A 93 -4.39 -8.45 -22.84
N GLU A 94 -4.29 -9.77 -22.69
CA GLU A 94 -4.35 -10.73 -23.81
C GLU A 94 -5.77 -11.11 -24.24
N ARG A 95 -6.82 -10.64 -23.54
CA ARG A 95 -8.20 -11.05 -23.84
C ARG A 95 -9.04 -10.03 -24.58
N ASP A 96 -8.54 -8.83 -24.80
CA ASP A 96 -9.25 -7.81 -25.54
C ASP A 96 -8.47 -7.37 -26.77
N PRO A 97 -8.83 -7.89 -27.97
CA PRO A 97 -8.20 -7.46 -29.23
C PRO A 97 -8.40 -5.98 -29.53
N MET A 98 -9.40 -5.33 -28.90
CA MET A 98 -9.62 -3.89 -29.03
C MET A 98 -8.74 -3.09 -28.07
N ALA A 99 -8.22 -3.69 -26.99
CA ALA A 99 -7.27 -3.02 -26.09
C ALA A 99 -5.94 -2.70 -26.79
N GLU A 100 -5.50 -3.52 -27.76
CA GLU A 100 -4.34 -3.20 -28.60
C GLU A 100 -4.58 -1.98 -29.50
N ALA A 101 -5.80 -1.78 -29.95
CA ALA A 101 -6.16 -0.65 -30.82
C ALA A 101 -6.37 0.67 -30.06
N HIS A 102 -6.65 0.61 -28.77
CA HIS A 102 -6.88 1.79 -27.92
C HIS A 102 -5.71 2.10 -26.98
N CYS A 103 -4.72 1.23 -26.86
CA CYS A 103 -3.47 1.53 -26.18
C CYS A 103 -2.69 2.56 -26.99
N LEU A 104 -2.66 3.78 -26.52
CA LEU A 104 -1.63 4.77 -26.86
C LEU A 104 -0.30 4.01 -26.93
N GLY A 105 0.31 3.95 -28.12
CA GLY A 105 1.38 3.04 -28.50
C GLY A 105 2.38 2.77 -27.37
N VAL A 106 2.42 1.53 -26.91
CA VAL A 106 3.44 1.08 -25.95
C VAL A 106 4.77 1.02 -26.66
N CYS A 107 5.70 1.90 -26.32
CA CYS A 107 7.08 1.79 -26.76
C CYS A 107 7.82 0.82 -25.85
N ARG A 108 8.20 -0.34 -26.38
CA ARG A 108 9.00 -1.32 -25.65
C ARG A 108 10.47 -1.09 -25.91
N VAL A 109 11.21 -0.72 -24.85
CA VAL A 109 12.65 -0.57 -24.88
C VAL A 109 13.27 -1.76 -24.16
N SER A 110 14.05 -2.56 -24.89
CA SER A 110 14.80 -3.67 -24.31
C SER A 110 16.11 -3.17 -23.75
N PHE A 111 16.46 -3.58 -22.55
CA PHE A 111 17.76 -3.30 -21.92
C PHE A 111 18.17 -4.50 -21.06
N THR A 112 19.46 -4.60 -20.78
CA THR A 112 20.02 -5.63 -19.90
C THR A 112 20.56 -4.98 -18.65
N LEU A 113 20.16 -5.52 -17.49
CA LEU A 113 20.76 -5.20 -16.21
C LEU A 113 21.48 -6.44 -15.69
N GLU A 114 22.76 -6.29 -15.37
CA GLU A 114 23.48 -7.35 -14.69
C GLU A 114 22.98 -7.47 -13.24
N PRO A 115 22.55 -8.68 -12.82
CA PRO A 115 22.17 -8.89 -11.43
C PRO A 115 23.36 -8.62 -10.51
N CYS A 116 23.17 -7.78 -9.52
CA CYS A 116 24.16 -7.53 -8.50
C CYS A 116 23.60 -7.88 -7.11
N THR A 117 24.50 -8.38 -6.24
CA THR A 117 24.15 -8.58 -4.84
C THR A 117 24.09 -7.23 -4.17
N THR A 118 22.94 -6.87 -3.64
CA THR A 118 22.75 -5.63 -2.87
C THR A 118 22.33 -5.97 -1.46
N THR A 119 22.72 -5.14 -0.51
CA THR A 119 22.18 -5.20 0.85
C THR A 119 20.90 -4.41 0.91
N LEU A 120 19.80 -5.08 1.31
CA LEU A 120 18.53 -4.38 1.50
C LEU A 120 18.65 -3.41 2.68
N THR A 121 18.23 -2.16 2.44
CA THR A 121 18.19 -1.10 3.45
C THR A 121 16.77 -0.81 3.93
N ARG A 122 15.79 -1.32 3.20
CA ARG A 122 14.37 -1.17 3.58
C ARG A 122 14.04 -1.96 4.83
N HIS A 123 13.21 -1.39 5.68
CA HIS A 123 12.60 -2.12 6.78
C HIS A 123 11.62 -3.18 6.25
N VAL A 124 11.72 -4.39 6.79
CA VAL A 124 10.79 -5.48 6.53
C VAL A 124 10.22 -5.91 7.88
N ASN A 125 8.91 -5.71 8.08
CA ASN A 125 8.27 -6.12 9.32
C ASN A 125 8.34 -7.66 9.46
N PRO A 126 9.01 -8.19 10.51
CA PRO A 126 9.10 -9.64 10.74
C PRO A 126 7.76 -10.26 11.17
N LEU A 127 6.80 -9.44 11.59
CA LEU A 127 5.47 -9.84 12.01
C LEU A 127 4.41 -9.20 11.09
N PRO A 128 4.24 -9.69 9.85
CA PRO A 128 3.45 -9.01 8.81
C PRO A 128 1.95 -8.88 9.12
N PHE A 129 1.47 -9.59 10.15
CA PHE A 129 0.06 -9.56 10.58
C PHE A 129 -0.16 -8.78 11.88
N VAL A 130 0.92 -8.25 12.46
CA VAL A 130 0.86 -7.48 13.71
C VAL A 130 1.30 -6.06 13.42
N PRO A 131 0.44 -5.05 13.65
CA PRO A 131 0.84 -3.66 13.55
C PRO A 131 2.00 -3.34 14.49
N GLU A 132 2.90 -2.47 14.04
CA GLU A 132 4.05 -2.03 14.83
C GLU A 132 3.64 -0.98 15.87
N ASP A 133 2.60 -0.22 15.59
CA ASP A 133 2.03 0.76 16.52
C ASP A 133 1.08 0.08 17.52
N GLY A 134 1.28 0.34 18.81
CA GLY A 134 0.51 -0.29 19.88
C GLY A 134 -0.98 0.13 19.87
N THR A 135 -1.30 1.34 19.45
CA THR A 135 -2.68 1.83 19.35
C THR A 135 -3.39 1.13 18.21
N GLU A 136 -2.75 1.06 17.03
CA GLU A 136 -3.26 0.34 15.87
C GLU A 136 -3.43 -1.15 16.16
N CYS A 137 -2.51 -1.75 16.93
CA CYS A 137 -2.61 -3.14 17.36
C CYS A 137 -3.84 -3.39 18.23
N SER A 138 -4.15 -2.50 19.16
CA SER A 138 -5.36 -2.60 20.02
C SER A 138 -6.64 -2.49 19.19
N GLU A 139 -6.71 -1.51 18.28
CA GLU A 139 -7.85 -1.33 17.38
C GLU A 139 -8.08 -2.57 16.50
N HIS A 140 -7.00 -3.16 15.95
CA HIS A 140 -7.09 -4.39 15.17
C HIS A 140 -7.58 -5.58 15.99
N CYS A 141 -7.15 -5.71 17.25
CA CYS A 141 -7.63 -6.78 18.12
C CYS A 141 -9.14 -6.67 18.40
N ASP A 142 -9.61 -5.47 18.69
CA ASP A 142 -11.03 -5.20 18.92
C ASP A 142 -11.84 -5.47 17.65
N GLU A 143 -11.35 -5.05 16.48
CA GLU A 143 -11.97 -5.30 15.19
C GLU A 143 -12.06 -6.80 14.84
N ILE A 144 -11.01 -7.58 15.12
CA ILE A 144 -11.00 -9.03 14.90
C ILE A 144 -12.09 -9.72 15.73
N ILE A 145 -12.20 -9.37 17.01
CA ILE A 145 -13.22 -9.95 17.91
C ILE A 145 -14.62 -9.57 17.41
N LEU A 146 -14.83 -8.31 17.09
CA LEU A 146 -16.14 -7.81 16.65
C LEU A 146 -16.57 -8.42 15.31
N LEU A 147 -15.67 -8.51 14.32
CA LEU A 147 -15.96 -9.15 13.04
C LEU A 147 -16.32 -10.63 13.19
N ALA A 148 -15.60 -11.35 14.04
CA ALA A 148 -15.86 -12.75 14.32
C ALA A 148 -17.21 -12.93 15.03
N ALA A 149 -17.53 -12.07 16.01
CA ALA A 149 -18.81 -12.07 16.71
C ALA A 149 -20.00 -11.79 15.78
N LEU A 150 -19.88 -10.79 14.91
CA LEU A 150 -20.91 -10.48 13.90
C LEU A 150 -21.11 -11.65 12.91
N GLY A 151 -20.04 -12.29 12.49
CA GLY A 151 -20.10 -13.47 11.63
C GLY A 151 -20.82 -14.65 12.32
N LEU A 152 -20.49 -14.90 13.59
CA LEU A 152 -21.13 -15.94 14.40
C LEU A 152 -22.63 -15.63 14.61
N LYS A 153 -22.96 -14.42 15.04
CA LYS A 153 -24.33 -13.95 15.21
C LYS A 153 -25.17 -14.22 13.97
N LYS A 154 -24.67 -13.82 12.80
CA LYS A 154 -25.40 -14.03 11.54
C LYS A 154 -25.64 -15.48 11.21
N ARG A 155 -24.70 -16.36 11.50
CA ARG A 155 -24.84 -17.81 11.32
C ARG A 155 -25.86 -18.42 12.28
N MET A 156 -25.86 -18.01 13.54
CA MET A 156 -26.84 -18.45 14.54
C MET A 156 -28.25 -18.00 14.17
N GLU A 157 -28.44 -16.75 13.79
CA GLU A 157 -29.72 -16.23 13.30
C GLU A 157 -30.23 -17.04 12.09
N HIS A 158 -29.36 -17.30 11.12
CA HIS A 158 -29.75 -18.03 9.90
C HIS A 158 -30.11 -19.49 10.17
N SER A 159 -29.42 -20.15 11.08
CA SER A 159 -29.64 -21.55 11.45
C SER A 159 -30.77 -21.72 12.49
N GLY A 160 -31.25 -20.64 13.11
CA GLY A 160 -32.20 -20.68 14.23
C GLY A 160 -31.62 -21.23 15.53
N ALA A 161 -30.28 -21.27 15.65
CA ALA A 161 -29.58 -21.74 16.86
C ALA A 161 -29.86 -20.82 18.04
N GLN A 162 -30.28 -21.39 19.17
CA GLN A 162 -30.63 -20.65 20.38
C GLN A 162 -29.47 -20.57 21.38
N ALA A 163 -28.42 -21.35 21.18
CA ALA A 163 -27.26 -21.40 22.04
C ALA A 163 -26.01 -21.82 21.27
N ALA A 164 -24.87 -21.34 21.75
CA ALA A 164 -23.56 -21.80 21.32
C ALA A 164 -22.91 -22.60 22.45
N VAL A 165 -22.26 -23.70 22.13
CA VAL A 165 -21.53 -24.54 23.10
C VAL A 165 -20.05 -24.54 22.69
N VAL A 166 -19.18 -24.11 23.61
CA VAL A 166 -17.74 -24.05 23.41
C VAL A 166 -17.05 -25.00 24.36
N GLY A 167 -16.26 -25.92 23.82
CA GLY A 167 -15.38 -26.79 24.62
C GLY A 167 -14.10 -26.03 25.03
N LEU A 168 -14.02 -25.62 26.27
CA LEU A 168 -12.86 -24.90 26.81
C LEU A 168 -11.74 -25.88 27.20
N SER A 169 -10.69 -25.96 26.41
CA SER A 169 -9.52 -26.77 26.68
C SER A 169 -8.44 -26.07 27.50
N GLY A 170 -8.57 -24.75 27.73
CA GLY A 170 -7.55 -23.90 28.34
C GLY A 170 -6.51 -23.36 27.36
N GLY A 171 -6.61 -23.70 26.07
CA GLY A 171 -5.78 -23.14 25.00
C GLY A 171 -6.30 -21.77 24.50
N LEU A 172 -5.44 -21.06 23.77
CA LEU A 172 -5.75 -19.73 23.23
C LEU A 172 -6.99 -19.74 22.29
N ASP A 173 -7.09 -20.74 21.43
CA ASP A 173 -8.19 -20.82 20.44
C ASP A 173 -9.55 -20.96 21.12
N SER A 174 -9.67 -21.83 22.11
CA SER A 174 -10.92 -22.02 22.85
C SER A 174 -11.27 -20.83 23.73
N THR A 175 -10.27 -20.14 24.27
CA THR A 175 -10.46 -18.89 25.02
C THR A 175 -10.95 -17.77 24.10
N LEU A 176 -10.35 -17.63 22.92
CA LEU A 176 -10.80 -16.65 21.92
C LEU A 176 -12.23 -16.95 21.46
N ALA A 177 -12.57 -18.22 21.25
CA ALA A 177 -13.94 -18.63 20.88
C ALA A 177 -14.96 -18.21 21.94
N ILE A 178 -14.64 -18.33 23.24
CA ILE A 178 -15.53 -17.84 24.32
C ILE A 178 -15.65 -16.33 24.31
N LEU A 179 -14.55 -15.60 24.14
CA LEU A 179 -14.58 -14.14 24.04
C LEU A 179 -15.50 -13.68 22.89
N ILE A 180 -15.35 -14.30 21.71
CA ILE A 180 -16.18 -14.01 20.54
C ILE A 180 -17.67 -14.30 20.81
N THR A 181 -17.99 -15.37 21.56
CA THR A 181 -19.38 -15.72 21.86
C THR A 181 -20.01 -14.88 22.97
N SER A 182 -19.20 -14.14 23.74
CA SER A 182 -19.65 -13.29 24.84
C SER A 182 -19.99 -11.85 24.42
N VAL A 183 -19.61 -11.45 23.22
CA VAL A 183 -19.91 -10.14 22.60
C VAL A 183 -21.25 -10.16 21.88
#